data_9f5d1bb7e9ee6883a3ed53335c6f0451
#
_entry.id   9f5d1bb7e9ee6883a3ed53335c6f0451
#
_cell.length_a   1.000
_cell.length_b   1.000
_cell.length_c   1.000
_cell.angle_alpha   90.00
_cell.angle_beta   90.00
_cell.angle_gamma   90.00
#
_symmetry.space_group_name_H-M   'P 1'
#
loop_
_entity.id
_entity.type
_entity.pdbx_description
1 polymer ?
#
loop_
_entity_poly.entity_id
_entity_poly.type
_entity_poly.pdbx_seq_one_letter_code
_entity_poly.pdbx_strand_id
1 'polypeptide(L)'
;MSKFIVTAALTGAIHTPTMSPHLPITPDEIAQEARRAHEAGAAVVHVHARDPETGQPSADSDIFGEILSRIKNSCNAGVCTTTGGGFGMTVEQRVAVVRAYSPELASLNAGSLNFALHPVLDKIKEFKHDWEPQYL
;
A
#
# COMPACT_ATOMS: atom_id res chain seq x y z
N MET A 1 -29.39 7.25 -13.51
CA MET A 1 -28.21 7.85 -12.82
C MET A 1 -27.02 6.93 -13.05
N SER A 2 -25.91 7.47 -13.50
CA SER A 2 -24.64 6.71 -13.60
C SER A 2 -24.12 6.40 -12.19
N LYS A 3 -23.72 5.15 -11.96
CA LYS A 3 -23.08 4.74 -10.71
C LYS A 3 -21.58 4.85 -10.87
N PHE A 4 -20.90 5.37 -9.85
CA PHE A 4 -19.44 5.46 -9.79
C PHE A 4 -18.93 4.55 -8.66
N ILE A 5 -17.77 3.93 -8.88
CA ILE A 5 -17.03 3.21 -7.85
C ILE A 5 -15.87 4.11 -7.45
N VAL A 6 -15.83 4.54 -6.19
CA VAL A 6 -14.71 5.28 -5.63
C VAL A 6 -13.75 4.30 -4.98
N THR A 7 -12.52 4.30 -5.44
CA THR A 7 -11.43 3.52 -4.84
C THR A 7 -10.46 4.46 -4.15
N ALA A 8 -10.24 4.26 -2.86
CA ALA A 8 -9.26 5.00 -2.08
C ALA A 8 -7.94 4.23 -2.01
N ALA A 9 -6.85 4.84 -2.47
CA ALA A 9 -5.49 4.31 -2.31
C ALA A 9 -4.90 4.83 -1.00
N LEU A 10 -4.64 3.94 -0.04
CA LEU A 10 -4.33 4.32 1.35
C LEU A 10 -2.86 4.62 1.57
N THR A 11 -1.96 3.77 1.06
CA THR A 11 -0.54 3.83 1.38
C THR A 11 0.35 4.06 0.15
N GLY A 12 0.14 3.31 -0.92
CA GLY A 12 1.07 3.25 -2.04
C GLY A 12 2.45 2.69 -1.64
N ALA A 13 3.35 2.54 -2.62
CA ALA A 13 4.72 2.08 -2.38
C ALA A 13 5.76 3.20 -2.48
N ILE A 14 5.44 4.33 -3.13
CA ILE A 14 6.40 5.37 -3.47
C ILE A 14 6.77 6.25 -2.28
N HIS A 15 5.76 6.65 -1.49
CA HIS A 15 6.00 7.54 -0.35
C HIS A 15 6.80 6.84 0.73
N THR A 16 7.77 7.55 1.27
CA THR A 16 8.58 7.09 2.41
C THR A 16 8.10 7.74 3.71
N PRO A 17 8.42 7.18 4.89
CA PRO A 17 8.04 7.74 6.18
C PRO A 17 8.52 9.17 6.41
N THR A 18 9.62 9.56 5.78
CA THR A 18 10.14 10.95 5.84
C THR A 18 9.26 11.92 5.05
N MET A 19 8.64 11.48 3.94
CA MET A 19 7.85 12.35 3.07
C MET A 19 6.51 12.76 3.68
N SER A 20 5.94 11.95 4.58
CA SER A 20 4.68 12.26 5.23
C SER A 20 4.58 11.64 6.62
N PRO A 21 4.27 12.44 7.66
CA PRO A 21 4.00 11.92 9.00
C PRO A 21 2.64 11.20 9.09
N HIS A 22 1.82 11.28 8.04
CA HIS A 22 0.49 10.68 7.97
C HIS A 22 0.44 9.40 7.13
N LEU A 23 1.60 8.90 6.70
CA LEU A 23 1.67 7.66 5.95
C LEU A 23 1.30 6.48 6.87
N PRO A 24 0.21 5.76 6.63
CA PRO A 24 -0.12 4.59 7.45
C PRO A 24 0.86 3.46 7.14
N ILE A 25 1.46 2.89 8.18
CA ILE A 25 2.54 1.90 8.09
C ILE A 25 2.08 0.57 8.65
N THR A 26 1.57 0.58 9.87
CA THR A 26 1.16 -0.65 10.56
C THR A 26 -0.18 -1.19 10.02
N PRO A 27 -0.44 -2.50 10.18
CA PRO A 27 -1.74 -3.09 9.84
C PRO A 27 -2.93 -2.38 10.50
N ASP A 28 -2.77 -1.92 11.73
CA ASP A 28 -3.80 -1.16 12.45
C ASP A 28 -4.06 0.21 11.80
N GLU A 29 -3.02 0.97 11.51
CA GLU A 29 -3.16 2.28 10.86
C GLU A 29 -3.81 2.14 9.48
N ILE A 30 -3.38 1.15 8.69
CA ILE A 30 -3.96 0.87 7.37
C ILE A 30 -5.45 0.51 7.48
N ALA A 31 -5.82 -0.31 8.45
CA ALA A 31 -7.22 -0.68 8.66
C ALA A 31 -8.07 0.50 9.16
N GLN A 32 -7.52 1.37 10.01
CA GLN A 32 -8.20 2.59 10.44
C GLN A 32 -8.45 3.54 9.27
N GLU A 33 -7.46 3.75 8.40
CA GLU A 33 -7.62 4.57 7.20
C GLU A 33 -8.61 3.94 6.20
N ALA A 34 -8.61 2.60 6.06
CA ALA A 34 -9.61 1.90 5.25
C ALA A 34 -11.03 2.18 5.75
N ARG A 35 -11.25 2.08 7.06
CA ARG A 35 -12.55 2.40 7.68
C ARG A 35 -12.94 3.85 7.44
N ARG A 36 -12.03 4.80 7.68
CA ARG A 36 -12.29 6.24 7.45
C ARG A 36 -12.63 6.55 6.00
N ALA A 37 -11.90 5.95 5.05
CA ALA A 37 -12.17 6.09 3.63
C ALA A 37 -13.54 5.52 3.25
N HIS A 38 -13.91 4.36 3.80
CA HIS A 38 -15.22 3.74 3.60
C HIS A 38 -16.35 4.60 4.17
N GLU A 39 -16.21 5.10 5.39
CA GLU A 39 -17.16 6.02 6.02
C GLU A 39 -17.35 7.32 5.20
N ALA A 40 -16.30 7.77 4.51
CA ALA A 40 -16.33 8.90 3.59
C ALA A 40 -16.92 8.57 2.19
N GLY A 41 -17.28 7.29 1.93
CA GLY A 41 -17.96 6.87 0.72
C GLY A 41 -17.11 6.06 -0.28
N ALA A 42 -15.90 5.64 0.07
CA ALA A 42 -15.14 4.73 -0.75
C ALA A 42 -15.79 3.33 -0.75
N ALA A 43 -16.04 2.79 -1.94
CA ALA A 43 -16.55 1.44 -2.12
C ALA A 43 -15.43 0.39 -2.08
N VAL A 44 -14.23 0.78 -2.49
CA VAL A 44 -13.03 -0.06 -2.54
C VAL A 44 -11.86 0.67 -1.89
N VAL A 45 -11.02 -0.06 -1.19
CA VAL A 45 -9.73 0.43 -0.70
C VAL A 45 -8.59 -0.32 -1.38
N HIS A 46 -7.60 0.41 -1.89
CA HIS A 46 -6.40 -0.17 -2.49
C HIS A 46 -5.26 -0.13 -1.47
N VAL A 47 -4.68 -1.30 -1.19
CA VAL A 47 -3.74 -1.47 -0.10
C VAL A 47 -2.37 -1.97 -0.57
N HIS A 48 -1.33 -1.45 0.05
CA HIS A 48 0.02 -1.96 0.05
C HIS A 48 0.40 -2.36 1.47
N ALA A 49 1.17 -3.42 1.63
CA ALA A 49 1.77 -3.73 2.92
C ALA A 49 3.09 -2.97 3.10
N ARG A 50 3.41 -2.70 4.34
CA ARG A 50 4.67 -2.10 4.76
C ARG A 50 5.21 -2.86 5.97
N ASP A 51 6.52 -2.91 6.07
CA ASP A 51 7.18 -3.38 7.28
C ASP A 51 6.79 -2.46 8.45
N PRO A 52 6.23 -2.99 9.54
CA PRO A 52 5.71 -2.15 10.63
C PRO A 52 6.77 -1.38 11.40
N GLU A 53 8.04 -1.83 11.37
CA GLU A 53 9.15 -1.20 12.10
C GLU A 53 9.83 -0.11 11.27
N THR A 54 10.03 -0.39 9.98
CA THR A 54 10.81 0.49 9.09
C THR A 54 9.97 1.31 8.13
N GLY A 55 8.69 0.95 7.93
CA GLY A 55 7.80 1.57 6.96
C GLY A 55 8.14 1.24 5.49
N GLN A 56 9.13 0.38 5.24
CA GLN A 56 9.51 -0.04 3.90
C GLN A 56 8.37 -0.84 3.24
N PRO A 57 8.09 -0.64 1.93
CA PRO A 57 7.12 -1.47 1.22
C PRO A 57 7.48 -2.96 1.31
N SER A 58 6.48 -3.79 1.61
CA SER A 58 6.65 -5.22 1.84
C SER A 58 5.72 -6.04 0.94
N ALA A 59 6.19 -7.23 0.52
CA ALA A 59 5.38 -8.26 -0.13
C ALA A 59 5.08 -9.43 0.81
N ASP A 60 5.31 -9.26 2.11
CA ASP A 60 5.07 -10.28 3.11
C ASP A 60 3.59 -10.64 3.18
N SER A 61 3.28 -11.92 2.95
CA SER A 61 1.91 -12.43 2.93
C SER A 61 1.25 -12.40 4.31
N ASP A 62 2.01 -12.53 5.39
CA ASP A 62 1.46 -12.54 6.75
C ASP A 62 1.04 -11.11 7.14
N ILE A 63 1.84 -10.11 6.81
CA ILE A 63 1.48 -8.70 6.98
C ILE A 63 0.22 -8.36 6.18
N PHE A 64 0.14 -8.81 4.91
CA PHE A 64 -1.07 -8.64 4.10
C PHE A 64 -2.28 -9.33 4.75
N GLY A 65 -2.12 -10.56 5.24
CA GLY A 65 -3.18 -11.30 5.91
C GLY A 65 -3.74 -10.57 7.12
N GLU A 66 -2.86 -9.97 7.91
CA GLU A 66 -3.24 -9.15 9.06
C GLU A 66 -4.02 -7.90 8.62
N ILE A 67 -3.52 -7.16 7.63
CA ILE A 67 -4.21 -5.98 7.07
C ILE A 67 -5.61 -6.36 6.58
N LEU A 68 -5.71 -7.40 5.74
CA LEU A 68 -6.99 -7.85 5.18
C LEU A 68 -8.00 -8.25 6.26
N SER A 69 -7.54 -9.01 7.25
CA SER A 69 -8.37 -9.42 8.40
C SER A 69 -8.89 -8.21 9.18
N ARG A 70 -8.00 -7.24 9.49
CA ARG A 70 -8.38 -6.03 10.24
C ARG A 70 -9.36 -5.15 9.46
N ILE A 71 -9.16 -4.97 8.15
CA ILE A 71 -10.09 -4.22 7.30
C ILE A 71 -11.46 -4.88 7.30
N LYS A 72 -11.54 -6.19 7.05
CA LYS A 72 -12.81 -6.93 7.01
C LYS A 72 -13.56 -6.91 8.34
N ASN A 73 -12.85 -6.85 9.46
CA ASN A 73 -13.44 -6.72 10.79
C ASN A 73 -13.89 -5.28 11.11
N SER A 74 -13.40 -4.27 10.39
CA SER A 74 -13.67 -2.86 10.69
C SER A 74 -14.67 -2.20 9.75
N CYS A 75 -14.78 -2.65 8.49
CA CYS A 75 -15.71 -2.09 7.49
C CYS A 75 -16.02 -3.09 6.38
N ASN A 76 -17.04 -2.76 5.56
CA ASN A 76 -17.48 -3.59 4.43
C ASN A 76 -16.96 -3.07 3.07
N ALA A 77 -15.82 -2.39 3.05
CA ALA A 77 -15.19 -2.00 1.79
C ALA A 77 -14.67 -3.23 1.03
N GLY A 78 -14.77 -3.21 -0.30
CA GLY A 78 -14.04 -4.15 -1.14
C GLY A 78 -12.54 -3.87 -1.04
N VAL A 79 -11.71 -4.91 -1.04
CA VAL A 79 -10.26 -4.73 -0.96
C VAL A 79 -9.58 -5.07 -2.27
N CYS A 80 -8.79 -4.12 -2.76
CA CYS A 80 -7.89 -4.28 -3.89
C CYS A 80 -6.45 -4.37 -3.38
N THR A 81 -5.82 -5.54 -3.47
CA THR A 81 -4.41 -5.68 -3.12
C THR A 81 -3.51 -5.23 -4.25
N THR A 82 -2.37 -4.63 -3.90
CA THR A 82 -1.35 -4.32 -4.91
C THR A 82 -0.66 -5.58 -5.42
N THR A 83 -0.31 -5.59 -6.70
CA THR A 83 0.72 -6.45 -7.28
C THR A 83 1.90 -5.63 -7.81
N GLY A 84 1.90 -4.31 -7.56
CA GLY A 84 2.95 -3.39 -7.98
C GLY A 84 4.28 -3.65 -7.30
N GLY A 85 4.22 -4.02 -6.03
CA GLY A 85 5.42 -4.31 -5.23
C GLY A 85 6.29 -3.08 -4.99
N GLY A 86 7.46 -3.32 -4.41
CA GLY A 86 8.53 -2.36 -4.21
C GLY A 86 9.80 -2.75 -4.97
N PHE A 87 10.84 -1.97 -4.81
CA PHE A 87 12.14 -2.23 -5.44
C PHE A 87 12.68 -3.62 -5.06
N GLY A 88 13.17 -4.36 -6.03
CA GLY A 88 13.80 -5.69 -5.83
C GLY A 88 12.84 -6.86 -5.64
N MET A 89 11.52 -6.65 -5.59
CA MET A 89 10.56 -7.73 -5.43
C MET A 89 10.37 -8.53 -6.73
N THR A 90 10.40 -9.86 -6.63
CA THR A 90 10.09 -10.76 -7.75
C THR A 90 8.61 -10.77 -8.09
N VAL A 91 8.25 -11.27 -9.27
CA VAL A 91 6.83 -11.42 -9.66
C VAL A 91 6.10 -12.37 -8.71
N GLU A 92 6.74 -13.47 -8.31
CA GLU A 92 6.19 -14.46 -7.38
C GLU A 92 5.84 -13.84 -6.03
N GLN A 93 6.74 -13.00 -5.49
CA GLN A 93 6.50 -12.26 -4.24
C GLN A 93 5.32 -11.30 -4.40
N ARG A 94 5.27 -10.56 -5.50
CA ARG A 94 4.24 -9.55 -5.76
C ARG A 94 2.84 -10.14 -5.91
N VAL A 95 2.71 -11.38 -6.40
CA VAL A 95 1.41 -12.04 -6.57
C VAL A 95 1.07 -13.03 -5.45
N ALA A 96 1.96 -13.23 -4.48
CA ALA A 96 1.78 -14.19 -3.39
C ALA A 96 0.50 -13.92 -2.59
N VAL A 97 0.20 -12.65 -2.30
CA VAL A 97 -1.01 -12.23 -1.57
C VAL A 97 -2.29 -12.63 -2.29
N VAL A 98 -2.31 -12.54 -3.63
CA VAL A 98 -3.50 -12.91 -4.42
C VAL A 98 -3.76 -14.41 -4.32
N ARG A 99 -2.70 -15.23 -4.36
CA ARG A 99 -2.81 -16.69 -4.22
C ARG A 99 -3.21 -17.11 -2.81
N ALA A 100 -2.69 -16.43 -1.79
CA ALA A 100 -2.92 -16.77 -0.38
C ALA A 100 -4.31 -16.38 0.09
N TYR A 101 -4.82 -15.23 -0.31
CA TYR A 101 -6.01 -14.63 0.31
C TYR A 101 -7.18 -14.39 -0.64
N SER A 102 -7.00 -14.54 -1.96
CA SER A 102 -8.05 -14.33 -2.96
C SER A 102 -8.87 -13.06 -2.71
N PRO A 103 -8.25 -11.87 -2.67
CA PRO A 103 -8.95 -10.61 -2.44
C PRO A 103 -10.01 -10.36 -3.51
N GLU A 104 -10.98 -9.48 -3.25
CA GLU A 104 -12.02 -9.14 -4.22
C GLU A 104 -11.44 -8.54 -5.52
N LEU A 105 -10.34 -7.80 -5.39
CA LEU A 105 -9.65 -7.16 -6.50
C LEU A 105 -8.14 -7.24 -6.28
N ALA A 106 -7.40 -7.27 -7.38
CA ALA A 106 -5.95 -7.09 -7.38
C ALA A 106 -5.55 -6.15 -8.53
N SER A 107 -4.51 -5.37 -8.34
CA SER A 107 -4.02 -4.52 -9.43
C SER A 107 -3.36 -5.34 -10.53
N LEU A 108 -3.45 -4.86 -11.78
CA LEU A 108 -2.74 -5.40 -12.93
C LEU A 108 -1.91 -4.30 -13.55
N ASN A 109 -0.58 -4.44 -13.50
CA ASN A 109 0.33 -3.55 -14.18
C ASN A 109 0.66 -4.12 -15.57
N ALA A 110 0.13 -3.51 -16.61
CA ALA A 110 0.24 -4.00 -17.99
C ALA A 110 1.62 -3.75 -18.64
N GLY A 111 2.59 -3.34 -17.88
CA GLY A 111 3.97 -3.06 -18.34
C GLY A 111 4.80 -2.39 -17.27
N SER A 112 6.05 -2.07 -17.60
CA SER A 112 6.93 -1.30 -16.71
C SER A 112 6.73 0.19 -16.95
N LEU A 113 6.40 0.92 -15.89
CA LEU A 113 6.50 2.38 -15.83
C LEU A 113 7.66 2.70 -14.90
N ASN A 114 8.79 3.05 -15.49
CA ASN A 114 9.95 3.47 -14.72
C ASN A 114 9.85 4.97 -14.48
N PHE A 115 9.73 5.33 -13.22
CA PHE A 115 9.91 6.72 -12.80
C PHE A 115 10.85 6.74 -11.60
N ALA A 116 11.53 7.84 -11.43
CA ALA A 116 12.47 8.04 -10.35
C ALA A 116 12.16 9.37 -9.67
N LEU A 117 12.32 9.39 -8.36
CA LEU A 117 12.10 10.57 -7.54
C LEU A 117 13.41 11.26 -7.14
N HIS A 118 14.49 11.02 -7.87
CA HIS A 118 15.81 11.61 -7.59
C HIS A 118 15.77 13.12 -7.29
N PRO A 119 14.95 13.96 -7.97
CA PRO A 119 14.86 15.37 -7.63
C PRO A 119 14.30 15.67 -6.24
N VAL A 120 13.65 14.69 -5.59
CA VAL A 120 13.15 14.82 -4.22
C VAL A 120 14.29 14.68 -3.21
N LEU A 121 15.32 13.91 -3.53
CA LEU A 121 16.50 13.71 -2.67
C LEU A 121 17.15 15.05 -2.28
N ASP A 122 17.27 15.96 -3.23
CA ASP A 122 17.89 17.27 -3.00
C ASP A 122 17.10 18.17 -2.02
N LYS A 123 15.83 17.83 -1.78
CA LYS A 123 14.92 18.60 -0.92
C LYS A 123 14.82 18.04 0.50
N ILE A 124 15.24 16.79 0.69
CA ILE A 124 15.20 16.10 2.00
C ILE A 124 16.56 16.24 2.66
N LYS A 125 16.60 16.92 3.80
CA LYS A 125 17.85 17.16 4.54
C LYS A 125 18.25 15.98 5.43
N GLU A 126 17.26 15.24 5.93
CA GLU A 126 17.44 14.15 6.87
C GLU A 126 16.37 13.08 6.63
N PHE A 127 16.79 11.85 6.51
CA PHE A 127 15.89 10.68 6.35
C PHE A 127 15.69 9.98 7.69
N LYS A 128 14.53 9.40 7.90
CA LYS A 128 14.22 8.60 9.09
C LYS A 128 14.92 7.24 9.07
N HIS A 129 15.10 6.68 7.89
CA HIS A 129 15.68 5.34 7.71
C HIS A 129 16.73 5.33 6.60
N ASP A 130 17.79 4.55 6.78
CA ASP A 130 18.92 4.45 5.85
C ASP A 130 18.54 3.88 4.46
N TRP A 131 17.44 3.16 4.37
CA TRP A 131 16.95 2.61 3.11
C TRP A 131 16.29 3.64 2.19
N GLU A 132 15.75 4.73 2.74
CA GLU A 132 14.93 5.70 1.98
C GLU A 132 15.68 6.37 0.83
N PRO A 133 16.95 6.85 1.00
CA PRO A 133 17.67 7.48 -0.10
C PRO A 133 17.93 6.57 -1.30
N GLN A 134 18.08 5.27 -1.04
CA GLN A 134 18.34 4.28 -2.11
C GLN A 134 17.07 3.87 -2.83
N TYR A 135 15.92 4.09 -2.22
CA TYR A 135 14.61 3.75 -2.74
C TYR A 135 14.04 4.84 -3.67
N LEU A 136 14.37 6.10 -3.45
CA LEU A 136 13.90 7.27 -4.20
C LEU A 136 14.78 7.56 -5.42
#